data_9059c31c979184ecc55e1359e0f46842
#
_entry.id   9059c31c979184ecc55e1359e0f46842
#
_cell.length_a   1.000
_cell.length_b   1.000
_cell.length_c   1.000
_cell.angle_alpha   90.00
_cell.angle_beta   90.00
_cell.angle_gamma   90.00
#
_symmetry.space_group_name_H-M   'P 1'
#
loop_
_entity.id
_entity.type
_entity.pdbx_description
1 polymer ?
#
loop_
_entity_poly.entity_id
_entity_poly.type
_entity_poly.pdbx_seq_one_letter_code
_entity_poly.pdbx_strand_id
1 'polypeptide(L)'
;MRNQTKQHLEQLQITMQQLNLWQTMPPAAEAFLSEEPFSIDTMSAEEWLQWVFIPRMWALLESGSALPNKIAILPYIEEAMKEFDELQKLLAPLVALEALLNKKEC
;
A
#
# COMPACT_ATOMS: atom_id res chain seq x y z
N MET A 1 1.25 16.07 -9.02
CA MET A 1 0.74 15.10 -8.05
C MET A 1 0.80 13.67 -8.53
N ARG A 2 0.31 13.38 -9.71
CA ARG A 2 0.30 11.99 -10.22
C ARG A 2 1.71 11.43 -10.39
N ASN A 3 2.65 12.21 -10.90
CA ASN A 3 4.04 11.77 -11.04
C ASN A 3 4.68 11.48 -9.68
N GLN A 4 4.38 12.29 -8.69
CA GLN A 4 4.88 12.06 -7.32
C GLN A 4 4.28 10.79 -6.74
N THR A 5 3.00 10.55 -6.99
CA THR A 5 2.33 9.32 -6.55
C THR A 5 3.02 8.10 -7.16
N LYS A 6 3.34 8.14 -8.46
CA LYS A 6 4.06 7.05 -9.12
C LYS A 6 5.41 6.79 -8.47
N GLN A 7 6.15 7.87 -8.19
CA GLN A 7 7.46 7.74 -7.57
C GLN A 7 7.38 7.09 -6.19
N HIS A 8 6.38 7.47 -5.40
CA HIS A 8 6.20 6.88 -4.08
C HIS A 8 5.76 5.42 -4.15
N LEU A 9 4.93 5.07 -5.13
CA LEU A 9 4.53 3.67 -5.33
C LEU A 9 5.72 2.82 -5.74
N GLU A 10 6.55 3.33 -6.64
CA GLU A 10 7.78 2.62 -7.05
C GLU A 10 8.73 2.46 -5.86
N GLN A 11 8.86 3.50 -5.05
CA GLN A 11 9.71 3.43 -3.87
C GLN A 11 9.18 2.43 -2.86
N LEU A 12 7.87 2.37 -2.69
CA LEU A 12 7.25 1.37 -1.82
C LEU A 12 7.57 -0.04 -2.29
N GLN A 13 7.43 -0.30 -3.59
CA GLN A 13 7.74 -1.60 -4.15
C GLN A 13 9.21 -1.97 -3.93
N ILE A 14 10.12 -1.05 -4.23
CA ILE A 14 11.56 -1.27 -4.05
C ILE A 14 11.86 -1.59 -2.59
N THR A 15 11.27 -0.82 -1.67
CA THR A 15 11.47 -1.04 -0.24
C THR A 15 10.99 -2.41 0.18
N MET A 16 9.81 -2.83 -0.28
CA MET A 16 9.28 -4.15 0.04
C MET A 16 10.19 -5.25 -0.48
N GLN A 17 10.75 -5.07 -1.68
CA GLN A 17 11.69 -6.04 -2.24
C GLN A 17 12.98 -6.11 -1.40
N GLN A 18 13.50 -4.98 -0.98
CA GLN A 18 14.70 -4.92 -0.14
C GLN A 18 14.50 -5.56 1.22
N LEU A 19 13.30 -5.46 1.76
CA LEU A 19 12.96 -6.03 3.06
C LEU A 19 12.49 -7.48 2.98
N ASN A 20 12.51 -8.09 1.79
CA ASN A 20 12.05 -9.45 1.55
C ASN A 20 10.56 -9.64 1.86
N LEU A 21 9.79 -8.59 1.68
CA LEU A 21 8.34 -8.65 1.85
C LEU A 21 7.60 -8.88 0.53
N TRP A 22 8.28 -8.76 -0.60
CA TRP A 22 7.68 -8.89 -1.93
C TRP A 22 7.55 -10.38 -2.28
N GLN A 23 6.32 -10.80 -2.56
CA GLN A 23 6.04 -12.20 -2.87
C GLN A 23 6.08 -12.45 -4.38
N THR A 24 6.48 -13.66 -4.76
CA THR A 24 6.52 -14.07 -6.16
C THR A 24 5.24 -14.76 -6.61
N MET A 25 4.42 -15.21 -5.67
CA MET A 25 3.15 -15.89 -5.97
C MET A 25 2.02 -15.20 -5.22
N PRO A 26 0.88 -14.98 -5.89
CA PRO A 26 -0.24 -14.31 -5.23
C PRO A 26 -0.92 -15.21 -4.21
N PRO A 27 -1.68 -14.60 -3.27
CA PRO A 27 -2.55 -15.37 -2.38
C PRO A 27 -3.62 -16.13 -3.19
N ALA A 28 -4.28 -17.08 -2.54
CA ALA A 28 -5.36 -17.82 -3.17
C ALA A 28 -6.46 -16.85 -3.64
N ALA A 29 -7.14 -17.21 -4.72
CA ALA A 29 -8.20 -16.36 -5.27
C ALA A 29 -9.25 -15.99 -4.24
N GLU A 30 -9.60 -16.92 -3.36
CA GLU A 30 -10.58 -16.68 -2.30
C GLU A 30 -10.17 -15.56 -1.35
N ALA A 31 -8.87 -15.34 -1.17
CA ALA A 31 -8.39 -14.29 -0.28
C ALA A 31 -8.81 -12.90 -0.76
N PHE A 32 -9.00 -12.73 -2.08
CA PHE A 32 -9.44 -11.46 -2.64
C PHE A 32 -10.94 -11.21 -2.51
N LEU A 33 -11.68 -12.19 -2.04
CA LEU A 33 -13.13 -12.09 -1.88
C LEU A 33 -13.53 -11.56 -0.51
N SER A 34 -12.56 -11.25 0.35
CA SER A 34 -12.84 -10.74 1.68
C SER A 34 -13.64 -9.44 1.63
N GLU A 35 -14.63 -9.33 2.51
CA GLU A 35 -15.40 -8.10 2.70
C GLU A 35 -14.88 -7.27 3.87
N GLU A 36 -13.88 -7.79 4.58
CA GLU A 36 -13.30 -7.08 5.71
C GLU A 36 -12.35 -5.97 5.24
N PRO A 37 -12.22 -4.89 6.01
CA PRO A 37 -11.25 -3.85 5.69
C PRO A 37 -9.84 -4.45 5.56
N PHE A 38 -9.11 -4.02 4.53
CA PHE A 38 -7.75 -4.48 4.24
C PHE A 38 -7.63 -5.99 4.05
N SER A 39 -8.75 -6.68 3.81
CA SER A 39 -8.77 -8.14 3.72
C SER A 39 -8.07 -8.79 4.92
N ILE A 40 -8.29 -8.22 6.10
CA ILE A 40 -7.54 -8.55 7.31
C ILE A 40 -7.71 -10.00 7.74
N ASP A 41 -8.82 -10.61 7.38
CA ASP A 41 -9.12 -12.01 7.71
C ASP A 41 -8.48 -13.02 6.76
N THR A 42 -8.02 -12.57 5.59
CA THR A 42 -7.50 -13.46 4.55
C THR A 42 -6.09 -13.13 4.08
N MET A 43 -5.59 -11.94 4.37
CA MET A 43 -4.26 -11.50 3.93
C MET A 43 -3.50 -10.84 5.06
N SER A 44 -2.17 -11.02 5.03
CA SER A 44 -1.30 -10.21 5.88
C SER A 44 -1.22 -8.79 5.35
N ALA A 45 -0.65 -7.88 6.15
CA ALA A 45 -0.53 -6.49 5.76
C ALA A 45 0.33 -6.32 4.51
N GLU A 46 1.47 -7.00 4.43
CA GLU A 46 2.34 -6.93 3.27
C GLU A 46 1.69 -7.54 2.03
N GLU A 47 0.87 -8.59 2.19
CA GLU A 47 0.12 -9.14 1.07
C GLU A 47 -0.89 -8.14 0.55
N TRP A 48 -1.60 -7.49 1.44
CA TRP A 48 -2.58 -6.48 1.05
C TRP A 48 -1.92 -5.33 0.30
N LEU A 49 -0.78 -4.85 0.79
CA LEU A 49 -0.05 -3.77 0.12
C LEU A 49 0.35 -4.16 -1.31
N GLN A 50 0.92 -5.34 -1.46
CA GLN A 50 1.45 -5.78 -2.76
C GLN A 50 0.36 -6.15 -3.76
N TRP A 51 -0.68 -6.84 -3.30
CA TRP A 51 -1.64 -7.46 -4.21
C TRP A 51 -2.94 -6.68 -4.36
N VAL A 52 -3.22 -5.76 -3.45
CA VAL A 52 -4.46 -4.97 -3.49
C VAL A 52 -4.14 -3.48 -3.65
N PHE A 53 -3.40 -2.91 -2.72
CA PHE A 53 -3.19 -1.46 -2.68
C PHE A 53 -2.39 -0.96 -3.89
N ILE A 54 -1.22 -1.51 -4.12
CA ILE A 54 -0.34 -1.04 -5.21
C ILE A 54 -1.00 -1.23 -6.58
N PRO A 55 -1.56 -2.41 -6.91
CA PRO A 55 -2.22 -2.57 -8.21
C PRO A 55 -3.41 -1.64 -8.39
N ARG A 56 -4.18 -1.41 -7.33
CA ARG A 56 -5.33 -0.50 -7.40
C ARG A 56 -4.90 0.93 -7.69
N MET A 57 -3.83 1.38 -7.05
CA MET A 57 -3.31 2.72 -7.29
C MET A 57 -2.78 2.87 -8.72
N TRP A 58 -2.06 1.87 -9.23
CA TRP A 58 -1.59 1.90 -10.61
C TRP A 58 -2.74 1.93 -11.61
N ALA A 59 -3.81 1.16 -11.35
CA ALA A 59 -4.97 1.16 -12.21
C ALA A 59 -5.61 2.54 -12.29
N LEU A 60 -5.72 3.24 -11.16
CA LEU A 60 -6.25 4.59 -11.11
C LEU A 60 -5.38 5.56 -11.90
N LEU A 61 -4.06 5.42 -11.78
CA LEU A 61 -3.12 6.28 -12.52
C LEU A 61 -3.20 6.05 -14.02
N GLU A 62 -3.26 4.79 -14.44
CA GLU A 62 -3.31 4.43 -15.86
C GLU A 62 -4.63 4.83 -16.52
N SER A 63 -5.72 4.73 -15.79
CA SER A 63 -7.03 5.08 -16.34
C SER A 63 -7.33 6.58 -16.33
N GLY A 64 -6.46 7.36 -15.68
CA GLY A 64 -6.72 8.79 -15.51
C GLY A 64 -7.80 9.10 -14.50
N SER A 65 -8.20 8.11 -13.71
CA SER A 65 -9.25 8.29 -12.70
C SER A 65 -8.75 9.13 -11.54
N ALA A 66 -9.68 9.70 -10.77
CA ALA A 66 -9.33 10.47 -9.58
C ALA A 66 -8.66 9.57 -8.55
N LEU A 67 -7.57 10.09 -7.97
CA LEU A 67 -6.90 9.38 -6.89
C LEU A 67 -7.66 9.59 -5.58
N PRO A 68 -7.58 8.63 -4.64
CA PRO A 68 -8.21 8.83 -3.33
C PRO A 68 -7.58 10.03 -2.64
N ASN A 69 -8.40 10.83 -1.97
CA ASN A 69 -7.91 12.01 -1.26
C ASN A 69 -7.99 11.88 0.25
N LYS A 70 -8.35 10.71 0.73
CA LYS A 70 -8.35 10.38 2.16
C LYS A 70 -8.00 8.91 2.30
N ILE A 71 -6.79 8.64 2.74
CA ILE A 71 -6.37 7.27 3.02
C ILE A 71 -5.86 7.21 4.44
N ALA A 72 -6.05 6.09 5.08
CA ALA A 72 -5.65 5.86 6.47
C ALA A 72 -5.09 4.46 6.60
N ILE A 73 -3.98 4.18 5.91
CA ILE A 73 -3.34 2.87 5.93
C ILE A 73 -2.30 2.75 7.02
N LEU A 74 -1.66 3.87 7.39
CA LEU A 74 -0.56 3.84 8.35
C LEU A 74 -0.94 3.19 9.67
N PRO A 75 -2.07 3.55 10.32
CA PRO A 75 -2.42 2.90 11.59
C PRO A 75 -2.56 1.38 11.46
N TYR A 76 -3.13 0.92 10.35
CA TYR A 76 -3.26 -0.51 10.12
C TYR A 76 -1.89 -1.18 9.97
N ILE A 77 -1.02 -0.61 9.14
CA ILE A 77 0.30 -1.19 8.91
C ILE A 77 1.14 -1.17 10.20
N GLU A 78 1.11 -0.06 10.93
CA GLU A 78 1.85 0.05 12.19
C GLU A 78 1.41 -1.02 13.19
N GLU A 79 0.13 -1.25 13.32
CA GLU A 79 -0.38 -2.26 14.25
C GLU A 79 -0.12 -3.67 13.75
N ALA A 80 -0.38 -3.93 12.48
CA ALA A 80 -0.25 -5.27 11.91
C ALA A 80 1.20 -5.75 11.87
N MET A 81 2.14 -4.83 11.70
CA MET A 81 3.56 -5.15 11.54
C MET A 81 4.41 -4.58 12.66
N LYS A 82 3.83 -4.31 13.82
CA LYS A 82 4.52 -3.64 14.93
C LYS A 82 5.76 -4.37 15.42
N GLU A 83 5.83 -5.67 15.22
CA GLU A 83 7.00 -6.48 15.63
C GLU A 83 8.04 -6.63 14.54
N PHE A 84 7.79 -6.07 13.37
CA PHE A 84 8.76 -6.12 12.27
C PHE A 84 9.89 -5.13 12.53
N ASP A 85 11.12 -5.63 12.60
CA ASP A 85 12.28 -4.83 13.00
C ASP A 85 12.54 -3.64 12.11
N GLU A 86 12.27 -3.76 10.81
CA GLU A 86 12.57 -2.70 9.84
C GLU A 86 11.33 -1.94 9.42
N LEU A 87 10.30 -1.93 10.27
CA LEU A 87 9.03 -1.29 9.96
C LEU A 87 9.18 0.17 9.55
N GLN A 88 10.11 0.92 10.17
CA GLN A 88 10.29 2.33 9.83
C GLN A 88 10.70 2.53 8.39
N LYS A 89 11.48 1.61 7.83
CA LYS A 89 11.87 1.69 6.43
C LYS A 89 10.67 1.50 5.51
N LEU A 90 9.76 0.59 5.88
CA LEU A 90 8.54 0.37 5.11
C LEU A 90 7.59 1.56 5.22
N LEU A 91 7.49 2.14 6.41
CA LEU A 91 6.58 3.26 6.63
C LEU A 91 6.98 4.53 5.87
N ALA A 92 8.26 4.74 5.62
CA ALA A 92 8.72 5.98 5.00
C ALA A 92 8.00 6.30 3.68
N PRO A 93 7.94 5.39 2.68
CA PRO A 93 7.21 5.69 1.46
C PRO A 93 5.69 5.77 1.67
N LEU A 94 5.16 5.03 2.65
CA LEU A 94 3.74 5.08 2.95
C LEU A 94 3.36 6.41 3.59
N VAL A 95 4.20 6.94 4.48
CA VAL A 95 3.98 8.26 5.07
C VAL A 95 3.94 9.32 3.97
N ALA A 96 4.90 9.26 3.04
CA ALA A 96 4.96 10.21 1.93
C ALA A 96 3.72 10.12 1.05
N LEU A 97 3.27 8.90 0.71
CA LEU A 97 2.07 8.69 -0.09
C LEU A 97 0.83 9.22 0.60
N GLU A 98 0.67 8.87 1.87
CA GLU A 98 -0.52 9.29 2.60
C GLU A 98 -0.58 10.80 2.76
N ALA A 99 0.56 11.44 3.06
CA ALA A 99 0.64 12.89 3.16
C ALA A 99 0.29 13.56 1.82
N LEU A 100 0.79 13.00 0.72
CA LEU A 100 0.52 13.55 -0.60
C LEU A 100 -0.95 13.44 -0.99
N LEU A 101 -1.55 12.27 -0.76
CA LEU A 101 -2.93 12.02 -1.15
C LEU A 101 -3.94 12.71 -0.24
N ASN A 102 -3.59 12.91 1.02
CA ASN A 102 -4.47 13.56 1.99
C ASN A 102 -4.29 15.08 2.03
N LYS A 103 -3.39 15.61 1.21
CA LYS A 103 -3.15 17.04 1.16
C LYS A 103 -4.39 17.76 0.64
N LYS A 104 -4.85 18.76 1.40
CA LYS A 104 -5.96 19.58 0.96
C LYS A 104 -5.48 20.59 -0.06
N GLU A 105 -6.21 20.68 -1.15
CA GLU A 105 -5.98 21.76 -2.10
C GLU A 105 -6.72 23.00 -1.60
N CYS A 106 -5.99 24.08 -1.58
CA CYS A 106 -6.58 25.37 -1.20
C CYS A 106 -7.01 26.13 -2.43
#